data_5ca348fd4c144b80e47331175a060ecb
#
_entry.id   5ca348fd4c144b80e47331175a060ecb
#
_cell.length_a   1.000
_cell.length_b   1.000
_cell.length_c   1.000
_cell.angle_alpha   90.00
_cell.angle_beta   90.00
_cell.angle_gamma   90.00
#
_symmetry.space_group_name_H-M   'P 1'
#
loop_
_entity.id
_entity.type
_entity.pdbx_description
1 polymer ?
#
loop_
_entity_poly.entity_id
_entity_poly.type
_entity_poly.pdbx_seq_one_letter_code
_entity_poly.pdbx_strand_id
1 'polypeptide(L)'
;DKEGKEGALTGTYIPGKKDVETLVRREDSLYFEHLDRAAHLSKVVNLPAEFPFGGSDVVYEGEIEPAESGLFRFILYYAGYMKVYIDNELVVPERWRTAWNPNSYKFAVNLEAGKRVPLKIEWKPDAGVSYCGLRVLSPVADEEQNKLSWWGEMQNEIDYYFVYGDDMDDVISGYRTLTGKSQIMPKWAMGYWQSREKYNTREEVLSTLKEFRERQIPIDNIVIDWLHWKQNAWGSHEFDPERFPDPKGMVDSIHAMNGRLMISVWPKFYATTEHFKEFDEKGWMYQQAIKDSIKDWVGPGYLGSFYDAYDADARKLFWKQMQDHYYPLGVDAWWMDASEPNIRDCTDL
;
A
#
# COMPACT_ATOMS: atom_id res chain seq x y z
N ASP A 1 13.08 -15.39 27.77
CA ASP A 1 13.18 -14.01 28.22
C ASP A 1 14.50 -13.74 28.98
N LYS A 2 14.77 -12.52 29.38
CA LYS A 2 15.99 -12.15 30.12
C LYS A 2 16.19 -12.87 31.48
N GLU A 3 15.11 -13.41 32.03
CA GLU A 3 15.13 -14.16 33.30
C GLU A 3 15.35 -15.66 33.07
N GLY A 4 15.55 -16.07 31.81
CA GLY A 4 15.72 -17.49 31.44
C GLY A 4 14.43 -18.28 31.41
N LYS A 5 13.25 -17.62 31.48
CA LYS A 5 11.96 -18.29 31.44
C LYS A 5 11.56 -18.54 30.00
N GLU A 6 11.24 -19.79 29.66
CA GLU A 6 10.90 -20.23 28.32
C GLU A 6 9.56 -19.60 27.78
N GLY A 7 9.45 -19.57 26.47
CA GLY A 7 8.21 -19.23 25.74
C GLY A 7 7.91 -17.75 25.63
N ALA A 8 8.89 -16.85 25.81
CA ALA A 8 8.67 -15.41 25.68
C ALA A 8 9.97 -14.63 25.46
N LEU A 9 9.84 -13.37 25.08
CA LEU A 9 10.88 -12.34 25.17
C LEU A 9 10.56 -11.35 26.27
N THR A 10 11.54 -10.56 26.71
CA THR A 10 11.32 -9.40 27.55
C THR A 10 11.16 -8.17 26.65
N GLY A 11 10.01 -7.52 26.71
CA GLY A 11 9.74 -6.25 26.05
C GLY A 11 9.98 -5.07 26.99
N THR A 12 10.82 -4.13 26.60
CA THR A 12 11.11 -2.90 27.30
C THR A 12 10.63 -1.73 26.47
N TYR A 13 9.64 -1.00 26.97
CA TYR A 13 9.01 0.14 26.28
C TYR A 13 9.47 1.44 26.98
N ILE A 14 10.32 2.19 26.33
CA ILE A 14 10.93 3.42 26.85
C ILE A 14 10.16 4.61 26.26
N PRO A 15 9.36 5.33 27.05
CA PRO A 15 8.54 6.42 26.53
C PRO A 15 9.39 7.62 26.09
N GLY A 16 8.98 8.29 25.01
CA GLY A 16 9.63 9.53 24.56
C GLY A 16 9.43 10.74 25.49
N LYS A 17 8.63 10.58 26.56
CA LYS A 17 8.34 11.64 27.56
C LYS A 17 9.08 11.35 28.86
N LYS A 18 9.74 12.39 29.42
CA LYS A 18 10.61 12.25 30.61
C LYS A 18 9.89 11.88 31.91
N ASP A 19 8.58 12.16 32.02
CA ASP A 19 7.81 11.98 33.25
C ASP A 19 6.98 10.68 33.26
N VAL A 20 7.23 9.78 32.32
CA VAL A 20 6.54 8.50 32.23
C VAL A 20 7.54 7.37 32.44
N GLU A 21 7.17 6.42 33.29
CA GLU A 21 8.04 5.28 33.60
C GLU A 21 8.16 4.31 32.43
N THR A 22 9.34 3.70 32.31
CA THR A 22 9.59 2.61 31.37
C THR A 22 8.76 1.40 31.76
N LEU A 23 8.02 0.86 30.81
CA LEU A 23 7.25 -0.37 30.99
C LEU A 23 8.09 -1.57 30.57
N VAL A 24 8.26 -2.51 31.50
CA VAL A 24 8.93 -3.78 31.22
C VAL A 24 7.93 -4.91 31.43
N ARG A 25 7.79 -5.78 30.46
CA ARG A 25 6.89 -6.92 30.54
C ARG A 25 7.38 -8.11 29.74
N ARG A 26 6.78 -9.28 30.02
CA ARG A 26 6.99 -10.49 29.27
C ARG A 26 6.08 -10.49 28.03
N GLU A 27 6.65 -10.79 26.87
CA GLU A 27 5.94 -10.92 25.59
C GLU A 27 5.92 -12.37 25.15
N ASP A 28 4.79 -13.04 25.32
CA ASP A 28 4.60 -14.44 24.95
C ASP A 28 4.54 -14.66 23.44
N SER A 29 4.33 -13.58 22.68
CA SER A 29 4.34 -13.56 21.22
C SER A 29 4.94 -12.27 20.74
N LEU A 30 5.84 -12.32 19.77
CA LEU A 30 6.34 -11.13 19.13
C LEU A 30 5.46 -10.81 17.91
N TYR A 31 4.31 -10.29 18.21
CA TYR A 31 3.38 -9.73 17.25
C TYR A 31 2.69 -8.51 17.86
N PHE A 32 3.10 -7.35 17.45
CA PHE A 32 2.65 -6.08 18.01
C PHE A 32 2.02 -5.23 16.91
N GLU A 33 0.80 -4.76 17.13
CA GLU A 33 0.16 -3.76 16.30
C GLU A 33 -0.37 -2.62 17.18
N HIS A 34 0.00 -1.39 16.83
CA HIS A 34 -0.53 -0.18 17.43
C HIS A 34 -1.17 0.69 16.35
N LEU A 35 -2.44 0.98 16.54
CA LEU A 35 -3.21 1.82 15.62
C LEU A 35 -3.83 2.96 16.41
N ASP A 36 -3.52 4.19 16.06
CA ASP A 36 -4.09 5.40 16.69
C ASP A 36 -5.62 5.47 16.60
N ARG A 37 -6.21 4.70 15.70
CA ARG A 37 -7.66 4.61 15.52
C ARG A 37 -8.15 3.21 15.86
N ALA A 38 -7.98 2.83 17.10
CA ALA A 38 -8.18 1.48 17.63
C ALA A 38 -9.58 0.88 17.50
N ALA A 39 -10.55 1.59 16.94
CA ALA A 39 -11.92 1.11 16.80
C ALA A 39 -12.05 -0.14 15.90
N HIS A 40 -11.03 -0.53 15.17
CA HIS A 40 -11.17 -1.48 14.07
C HIS A 40 -10.41 -2.79 14.20
N LEU A 41 -9.48 -2.92 15.16
CA LEU A 41 -8.74 -4.16 15.35
C LEU A 41 -8.81 -4.64 16.80
N SER A 42 -9.49 -5.74 17.00
CA SER A 42 -9.70 -6.38 18.31
C SER A 42 -8.43 -6.97 18.96
N LYS A 43 -7.26 -6.76 18.38
CA LYS A 43 -5.97 -7.32 18.82
C LYS A 43 -4.85 -6.30 18.88
N VAL A 44 -5.17 -5.10 19.26
CA VAL A 44 -4.11 -4.14 19.60
C VAL A 44 -3.47 -4.58 20.89
N VAL A 45 -2.16 -4.60 20.92
CA VAL A 45 -1.38 -4.91 22.11
C VAL A 45 -1.80 -3.98 23.24
N ASN A 46 -2.24 -4.57 24.34
CA ASN A 46 -2.68 -3.87 25.54
C ASN A 46 -1.51 -3.16 26.21
N LEU A 47 -1.11 -2.01 25.68
CA LEU A 47 -0.40 -1.02 26.47
C LEU A 47 -1.40 -0.27 27.34
N PRO A 48 -0.99 0.21 28.53
CA PRO A 48 -1.84 1.11 29.29
C PRO A 48 -2.31 2.26 28.40
N ALA A 49 -3.58 2.64 28.49
CA ALA A 49 -4.18 3.66 27.62
C ALA A 49 -3.46 5.02 27.68
N GLU A 50 -2.83 5.31 28.83
CA GLU A 50 -2.05 6.51 29.10
C GLU A 50 -0.59 6.41 28.62
N PHE A 51 -0.12 5.23 28.17
CA PHE A 51 1.27 5.07 27.73
C PHE A 51 1.50 5.79 26.40
N PRO A 52 2.41 6.79 26.35
CA PRO A 52 2.66 7.58 25.16
C PRO A 52 3.53 6.79 24.18
N PHE A 53 2.93 5.94 23.38
CA PHE A 53 3.64 5.05 22.46
C PHE A 53 4.38 5.81 21.34
N GLY A 54 3.79 6.87 20.83
CA GLY A 54 4.43 7.72 19.82
C GLY A 54 5.74 8.32 20.31
N GLY A 55 6.83 8.09 19.57
CA GLY A 55 8.17 8.56 19.94
C GLY A 55 8.86 7.73 21.02
N SER A 56 8.33 6.57 21.39
CA SER A 56 8.99 5.62 22.30
C SER A 56 10.06 4.82 21.56
N ASP A 57 11.03 4.29 22.31
CA ASP A 57 11.93 3.23 21.86
C ASP A 57 11.47 1.90 22.50
N VAL A 58 11.48 0.84 21.71
CA VAL A 58 11.09 -0.51 22.17
C VAL A 58 12.23 -1.48 21.95
N VAL A 59 12.53 -2.28 22.97
CA VAL A 59 13.56 -3.31 22.88
C VAL A 59 12.98 -4.62 23.32
N TYR A 60 13.08 -5.64 22.44
CA TYR A 60 12.77 -7.02 22.77
C TYR A 60 14.05 -7.81 22.94
N GLU A 61 14.17 -8.53 24.04
CA GLU A 61 15.39 -9.27 24.38
C GLU A 61 15.06 -10.65 24.99
N GLY A 62 15.89 -11.60 24.65
CA GLY A 62 15.84 -12.96 25.15
C GLY A 62 16.84 -13.85 24.44
N GLU A 63 16.59 -15.15 24.46
CA GLU A 63 17.45 -16.13 23.82
C GLU A 63 16.63 -17.05 22.93
N ILE A 64 17.24 -17.52 21.85
CA ILE A 64 16.73 -18.59 21.01
C ILE A 64 17.53 -19.85 21.30
N GLU A 65 16.86 -20.98 21.58
CA GLU A 65 17.45 -22.30 21.68
C GLU A 65 16.83 -23.19 20.59
N PRO A 66 17.53 -23.42 19.46
CA PRO A 66 17.00 -24.24 18.39
C PRO A 66 16.98 -25.71 18.76
N ALA A 67 15.93 -26.44 18.36
CA ALA A 67 15.83 -27.88 18.54
C ALA A 67 16.68 -28.68 17.54
N GLU A 68 17.05 -28.06 16.42
CA GLU A 68 17.84 -28.67 15.35
C GLU A 68 18.89 -27.69 14.82
N SER A 69 19.93 -28.18 14.20
CA SER A 69 20.96 -27.37 13.57
C SER A 69 20.60 -27.08 12.11
N GLY A 70 20.89 -25.87 11.63
CA GLY A 70 20.73 -25.58 10.24
C GLY A 70 20.44 -24.10 9.98
N LEU A 71 20.03 -23.79 8.75
CA LEU A 71 19.71 -22.44 8.30
C LEU A 71 18.26 -22.08 8.68
N PHE A 72 18.11 -21.34 9.75
CA PHE A 72 16.83 -20.77 10.18
C PHE A 72 16.50 -19.54 9.35
N ARG A 73 15.25 -19.43 8.90
CA ARG A 73 14.74 -18.28 8.16
C ARG A 73 13.85 -17.45 9.05
N PHE A 74 14.08 -16.15 9.04
CA PHE A 74 13.33 -15.20 9.82
C PHE A 74 12.53 -14.29 8.89
N ILE A 75 11.30 -14.01 9.28
CA ILE A 75 10.41 -13.07 8.58
C ILE A 75 10.07 -11.97 9.59
N LEU A 76 10.63 -10.78 9.35
CA LEU A 76 10.40 -9.61 10.16
C LEU A 76 9.35 -8.72 9.46
N TYR A 77 8.23 -8.50 10.13
CA TYR A 77 7.15 -7.62 9.70
C TYR A 77 7.11 -6.40 10.61
N TYR A 78 7.30 -5.19 10.06
CA TYR A 78 7.44 -4.00 10.89
C TYR A 78 7.10 -2.71 10.16
N ALA A 79 6.77 -1.67 10.96
CA ALA A 79 6.74 -0.27 10.55
C ALA A 79 7.55 0.55 11.57
N GLY A 80 8.20 1.63 11.11
CA GLY A 80 9.17 2.40 11.88
C GLY A 80 10.61 1.95 11.62
N TYR A 81 11.52 2.30 12.54
CA TYR A 81 12.94 1.93 12.45
C TYR A 81 13.22 0.63 13.20
N MET A 82 14.02 -0.24 12.62
CA MET A 82 14.27 -1.58 13.15
C MET A 82 15.71 -2.00 12.99
N LYS A 83 16.25 -2.65 14.04
CA LYS A 83 17.52 -3.40 14.03
C LYS A 83 17.30 -4.75 14.68
N VAL A 84 17.99 -5.78 14.20
CA VAL A 84 17.97 -7.12 14.81
C VAL A 84 19.38 -7.62 15.01
N TYR A 85 19.63 -8.12 16.21
CA TYR A 85 20.88 -8.78 16.61
C TYR A 85 20.58 -10.22 16.97
N ILE A 86 21.40 -11.16 16.48
CA ILE A 86 21.39 -12.56 16.87
C ILE A 86 22.85 -12.96 17.19
N ASP A 87 23.06 -13.60 18.32
CA ASP A 87 24.38 -13.94 18.84
C ASP A 87 25.31 -12.70 18.97
N ASN A 88 24.73 -11.55 19.35
CA ASN A 88 25.36 -10.23 19.41
C ASN A 88 25.84 -9.68 18.05
N GLU A 89 25.58 -10.34 16.95
CA GLU A 89 25.88 -9.84 15.61
C GLU A 89 24.68 -9.07 15.05
N LEU A 90 24.94 -7.92 14.39
CA LEU A 90 23.92 -7.12 13.73
C LEU A 90 23.50 -7.80 12.41
N VAL A 91 22.47 -8.65 12.47
CA VAL A 91 21.98 -9.40 11.30
C VAL A 91 21.01 -8.59 10.43
N VAL A 92 20.33 -7.60 11.00
CA VAL A 92 19.51 -6.65 10.27
C VAL A 92 19.96 -5.24 10.66
N PRO A 93 20.73 -4.54 9.79
CA PRO A 93 21.11 -3.14 10.03
C PRO A 93 19.88 -2.24 10.05
N GLU A 94 20.04 -1.04 10.61
CA GLU A 94 18.92 -0.11 10.72
C GLU A 94 18.17 0.07 9.41
N ARG A 95 16.88 -0.17 9.46
CA ARG A 95 15.97 -0.06 8.34
C ARG A 95 14.72 0.68 8.79
N TRP A 96 14.17 1.46 7.88
CA TRP A 96 12.89 2.13 8.06
C TRP A 96 11.83 1.58 7.09
N ARG A 97 10.60 1.48 7.57
CA ARG A 97 9.41 1.16 6.77
C ARG A 97 8.25 2.03 7.18
N THR A 98 7.53 2.53 6.19
CA THR A 98 6.25 3.20 6.42
C THR A 98 5.15 2.19 6.76
N ALA A 99 4.17 2.62 7.54
CA ALA A 99 2.98 1.84 7.85
C ALA A 99 2.08 1.55 6.65
N TRP A 100 2.15 2.39 5.63
CA TRP A 100 1.34 2.25 4.41
C TRP A 100 1.83 1.16 3.46
N ASN A 101 3.05 0.73 3.62
CA ASN A 101 3.65 -0.36 2.84
C ASN A 101 4.31 -1.36 3.78
N PRO A 102 3.51 -2.12 4.54
CA PRO A 102 4.01 -3.14 5.45
C PRO A 102 4.58 -4.29 4.63
N ASN A 103 5.87 -4.30 4.46
CA ASN A 103 6.54 -5.37 3.76
C ASN A 103 7.39 -6.18 4.74
N SER A 104 7.40 -7.50 4.57
CA SER A 104 8.26 -8.38 5.36
C SER A 104 9.71 -8.28 4.88
N TYR A 105 10.65 -8.21 5.82
CA TYR A 105 12.07 -8.39 5.56
C TYR A 105 12.46 -9.81 5.95
N LYS A 106 13.06 -10.54 5.01
CA LYS A 106 13.48 -11.92 5.19
C LYS A 106 15.00 -11.98 5.34
N PHE A 107 15.46 -12.70 6.33
CA PHE A 107 16.88 -12.97 6.53
C PHE A 107 17.06 -14.39 7.09
N ALA A 108 18.28 -14.92 7.07
CA ALA A 108 18.55 -16.27 7.53
C ALA A 108 19.84 -16.30 8.37
N VAL A 109 19.86 -17.16 9.37
CA VAL A 109 20.99 -17.37 10.28
C VAL A 109 21.18 -18.85 10.52
N ASN A 110 22.43 -19.31 10.46
CA ASN A 110 22.77 -20.68 10.87
C ASN A 110 22.79 -20.77 12.40
N LEU A 111 22.01 -21.68 12.95
CA LEU A 111 21.94 -21.95 14.39
C LEU A 111 22.26 -23.43 14.68
N GLU A 112 22.79 -23.68 15.86
CA GLU A 112 23.16 -25.04 16.32
C GLU A 112 22.17 -25.54 17.37
N ALA A 113 21.74 -26.80 17.22
CA ALA A 113 20.82 -27.44 18.15
C ALA A 113 21.31 -27.37 19.61
N GLY A 114 20.43 -26.96 20.50
CA GLY A 114 20.69 -26.82 21.93
C GLY A 114 21.63 -25.69 22.35
N LYS A 115 22.15 -24.89 21.38
CA LYS A 115 22.96 -23.73 21.69
C LYS A 115 22.05 -22.51 21.87
N ARG A 116 22.02 -21.96 23.06
CA ARG A 116 21.32 -20.68 23.33
C ARG A 116 22.07 -19.51 22.72
N VAL A 117 21.40 -18.72 21.93
CA VAL A 117 21.95 -17.52 21.35
C VAL A 117 21.08 -16.30 21.71
N PRO A 118 21.67 -15.17 22.12
CA PRO A 118 20.91 -13.98 22.43
C PRO A 118 20.23 -13.42 21.18
N LEU A 119 18.95 -13.03 21.34
CA LEU A 119 18.16 -12.28 20.38
C LEU A 119 17.86 -10.90 20.96
N LYS A 120 18.16 -9.86 20.20
CA LYS A 120 17.77 -8.47 20.53
C LYS A 120 17.16 -7.81 19.32
N ILE A 121 16.02 -7.15 19.51
CA ILE A 121 15.36 -6.32 18.50
C ILE A 121 15.22 -4.91 19.06
N GLU A 122 15.75 -3.94 18.37
CA GLU A 122 15.55 -2.53 18.66
C GLU A 122 14.53 -1.97 17.66
N TRP A 123 13.41 -1.48 18.17
CA TRP A 123 12.34 -0.95 17.35
C TRP A 123 11.97 0.46 17.81
N LYS A 124 11.95 1.40 16.87
CA LYS A 124 11.45 2.74 17.08
C LYS A 124 10.21 2.95 16.24
N PRO A 125 9.02 2.85 16.85
CA PRO A 125 7.75 3.06 16.15
C PRO A 125 7.67 4.47 15.56
N ASP A 126 7.12 4.57 14.35
CA ASP A 126 6.66 5.84 13.83
C ASP A 126 5.35 6.27 14.53
N ALA A 127 5.04 7.57 14.48
CA ALA A 127 3.79 8.07 15.01
C ALA A 127 2.59 7.48 14.25
N GLY A 128 1.56 7.07 14.98
CA GLY A 128 0.31 6.59 14.42
C GLY A 128 0.21 5.07 14.32
N VAL A 129 0.25 4.52 13.12
CA VAL A 129 0.16 3.08 12.89
C VAL A 129 1.54 2.46 12.94
N SER A 130 1.73 1.46 13.78
CA SER A 130 3.01 0.78 13.95
C SER A 130 2.81 -0.70 14.22
N TYR A 131 3.69 -1.54 13.69
CA TYR A 131 3.70 -2.97 13.94
C TYR A 131 5.12 -3.52 14.01
N CYS A 132 5.28 -4.58 14.80
CA CYS A 132 6.49 -5.37 14.90
C CYS A 132 6.11 -6.84 15.09
N GLY A 133 6.59 -7.69 14.21
CA GLY A 133 6.41 -9.15 14.31
C GLY A 133 7.62 -9.87 13.80
N LEU A 134 7.99 -10.96 14.45
CA LEU A 134 9.07 -11.86 14.02
C LEU A 134 8.54 -13.29 13.97
N ARG A 135 8.63 -13.91 12.81
CA ARG A 135 8.38 -15.33 12.62
C ARG A 135 9.70 -16.04 12.34
N VAL A 136 9.84 -17.23 12.89
CA VAL A 136 10.99 -18.10 12.70
C VAL A 136 10.51 -19.38 12.02
N LEU A 137 11.21 -19.76 10.96
CA LEU A 137 11.00 -21.01 10.25
C LEU A 137 12.21 -21.90 10.46
N SER A 138 11.97 -23.12 10.92
CA SER A 138 13.00 -24.15 11.07
C SER A 138 13.69 -24.48 9.76
N PRO A 139 14.90 -25.07 9.80
CA PRO A 139 15.55 -25.58 8.61
C PRO A 139 14.65 -26.60 7.88
N VAL A 140 14.67 -26.53 6.57
CA VAL A 140 13.92 -27.44 5.69
C VAL A 140 14.91 -28.19 4.85
N ALA A 141 14.73 -29.50 4.66
CA ALA A 141 15.58 -30.31 3.79
C ALA A 141 15.65 -29.71 2.36
N ASP A 142 16.81 -29.87 1.71
CA ASP A 142 17.03 -29.29 0.38
C ASP A 142 15.96 -29.71 -0.64
N GLU A 143 15.51 -30.95 -0.57
CA GLU A 143 14.43 -31.47 -1.42
C GLU A 143 13.10 -30.78 -1.19
N GLU A 144 12.84 -30.31 0.03
CA GLU A 144 11.61 -29.57 0.34
C GLU A 144 11.73 -28.07 0.04
N GLN A 145 12.93 -27.51 0.10
CA GLN A 145 13.17 -26.11 -0.25
C GLN A 145 12.93 -25.83 -1.74
N ASN A 146 13.10 -26.83 -2.59
CA ASN A 146 12.92 -26.72 -4.03
C ASN A 146 11.49 -27.00 -4.50
N LYS A 147 10.54 -27.21 -3.58
CA LYS A 147 9.13 -27.36 -3.93
C LYS A 147 8.50 -25.99 -4.16
N LEU A 148 7.82 -25.84 -5.30
CA LEU A 148 6.97 -24.69 -5.56
C LEU A 148 5.67 -24.86 -4.76
N SER A 149 5.35 -23.86 -3.94
CA SER A 149 4.08 -23.82 -3.20
C SER A 149 3.22 -22.67 -3.69
N TRP A 150 1.96 -22.96 -4.00
CA TRP A 150 0.92 -22.00 -4.31
C TRP A 150 -0.05 -21.95 -3.13
N TRP A 151 -0.34 -20.76 -2.66
CA TRP A 151 -1.19 -20.58 -1.50
C TRP A 151 -2.09 -19.36 -1.67
N GLY A 152 -3.34 -19.50 -1.29
CA GLY A 152 -4.31 -18.42 -1.26
C GLY A 152 -5.18 -18.52 -0.02
N GLU A 153 -5.47 -17.39 0.60
CA GLU A 153 -6.15 -17.33 1.89
C GLU A 153 -7.67 -17.29 1.74
N MET A 154 -8.17 -16.57 0.75
CA MET A 154 -9.61 -16.36 0.57
C MET A 154 -10.01 -16.63 -0.89
N GLN A 155 -9.88 -17.87 -1.31
CA GLN A 155 -10.26 -18.29 -2.67
C GLN A 155 -10.74 -19.74 -2.68
N ASN A 156 -11.62 -20.04 -3.61
CA ASN A 156 -12.21 -21.38 -3.75
C ASN A 156 -11.30 -22.32 -4.53
N GLU A 157 -10.43 -21.77 -5.38
CA GLU A 157 -9.54 -22.54 -6.26
C GLU A 157 -8.26 -21.75 -6.55
N ILE A 158 -7.23 -22.44 -6.99
CA ILE A 158 -6.02 -21.85 -7.55
C ILE A 158 -6.08 -22.07 -9.05
N ASP A 159 -6.28 -20.97 -9.80
CA ASP A 159 -6.31 -20.97 -11.26
C ASP A 159 -5.09 -20.19 -11.79
N TYR A 160 -4.26 -20.86 -12.57
CA TYR A 160 -3.08 -20.25 -13.15
C TYR A 160 -2.67 -20.91 -14.47
N TYR A 161 -1.93 -20.17 -15.27
CA TYR A 161 -1.30 -20.66 -16.47
C TYR A 161 0.22 -20.66 -16.30
N PHE A 162 0.84 -21.80 -16.63
CA PHE A 162 2.29 -21.90 -16.73
C PHE A 162 2.69 -21.90 -18.21
N VAL A 163 3.47 -20.92 -18.63
CA VAL A 163 3.94 -20.80 -20.01
C VAL A 163 5.40 -21.22 -20.05
N TYR A 164 5.68 -22.30 -20.78
CA TYR A 164 7.01 -22.80 -21.04
C TYR A 164 7.46 -22.44 -22.45
N GLY A 165 8.76 -22.18 -22.64
CA GLY A 165 9.41 -21.99 -23.91
C GLY A 165 10.90 -22.33 -23.82
N ASP A 166 11.53 -22.67 -24.94
CA ASP A 166 12.97 -23.00 -24.99
C ASP A 166 13.82 -21.74 -24.84
N ASP A 167 13.26 -20.58 -25.18
CA ASP A 167 13.86 -19.27 -24.97
C ASP A 167 12.82 -18.22 -24.53
N MET A 168 13.27 -17.00 -24.34
CA MET A 168 12.41 -15.89 -23.89
C MET A 168 11.34 -15.51 -24.93
N ASP A 169 11.66 -15.60 -26.19
CA ASP A 169 10.74 -15.25 -27.28
C ASP A 169 9.59 -16.26 -27.36
N ASP A 170 9.88 -17.55 -27.14
CA ASP A 170 8.86 -18.59 -27.04
C ASP A 170 7.93 -18.37 -25.84
N VAL A 171 8.48 -18.01 -24.68
CA VAL A 171 7.69 -17.69 -23.49
C VAL A 171 6.78 -16.48 -23.74
N ILE A 172 7.31 -15.41 -24.33
CA ILE A 172 6.53 -14.21 -24.68
C ILE A 172 5.46 -14.55 -25.72
N SER A 173 5.78 -15.37 -26.72
CA SER A 173 4.83 -15.81 -27.73
C SER A 173 3.67 -16.62 -27.11
N GLY A 174 3.99 -17.56 -26.23
CA GLY A 174 3.00 -18.33 -25.47
C GLY A 174 2.13 -17.43 -24.59
N TYR A 175 2.73 -16.48 -23.87
CA TYR A 175 1.99 -15.49 -23.09
C TYR A 175 1.04 -14.67 -23.97
N ARG A 176 1.47 -14.25 -25.16
CA ARG A 176 0.65 -13.52 -26.13
C ARG A 176 -0.50 -14.34 -26.70
N THR A 177 -0.37 -15.64 -26.75
CA THR A 177 -1.47 -16.54 -27.12
C THR A 177 -2.61 -16.47 -26.10
N LEU A 178 -2.28 -16.34 -24.81
CA LEU A 178 -3.27 -16.22 -23.73
C LEU A 178 -3.82 -14.79 -23.62
N THR A 179 -2.97 -13.77 -23.70
CA THR A 179 -3.35 -12.38 -23.40
C THR A 179 -3.71 -11.54 -24.63
N GLY A 180 -3.51 -12.06 -25.82
CA GLY A 180 -3.70 -11.35 -27.07
C GLY A 180 -2.47 -10.54 -27.51
N LYS A 181 -2.55 -9.95 -28.69
CA LYS A 181 -1.46 -9.18 -29.29
C LYS A 181 -1.28 -7.83 -28.59
N SER A 182 -0.03 -7.40 -28.42
CA SER A 182 0.29 -6.06 -27.95
C SER A 182 -0.18 -5.00 -28.94
N GLN A 183 -0.73 -3.92 -28.41
CA GLN A 183 -0.97 -2.71 -29.20
C GLN A 183 0.35 -1.93 -29.36
N ILE A 184 0.54 -1.31 -30.49
CA ILE A 184 1.65 -0.38 -30.70
C ILE A 184 1.35 0.89 -29.95
N MET A 185 2.21 1.21 -28.97
CA MET A 185 2.08 2.46 -28.20
C MET A 185 2.33 3.67 -29.10
N PRO A 186 1.59 4.76 -28.95
CA PRO A 186 1.88 6.00 -29.65
C PRO A 186 3.24 6.56 -29.21
N LYS A 187 3.94 7.23 -30.12
CA LYS A 187 5.31 7.73 -29.86
C LYS A 187 5.40 8.63 -28.63
N TRP A 188 4.40 9.48 -28.41
CA TRP A 188 4.37 10.37 -27.24
C TRP A 188 4.29 9.62 -25.90
N ALA A 189 3.71 8.43 -25.88
CA ALA A 189 3.64 7.61 -24.67
C ALA A 189 5.01 7.05 -24.25
N MET A 190 5.98 7.01 -25.16
CA MET A 190 7.36 6.60 -24.91
C MET A 190 8.27 7.76 -24.48
N GLY A 191 7.74 8.98 -24.40
CA GLY A 191 8.47 10.17 -24.00
C GLY A 191 8.44 10.42 -22.49
N TYR A 192 8.81 11.63 -22.09
CA TYR A 192 8.87 12.01 -20.67
C TYR A 192 7.50 12.40 -20.12
N TRP A 193 7.19 11.86 -18.95
CA TRP A 193 5.97 12.08 -18.19
C TRP A 193 6.28 12.88 -16.93
N GLN A 194 5.82 14.14 -16.86
CA GLN A 194 5.95 14.96 -15.67
C GLN A 194 4.76 14.74 -14.76
N SER A 195 5.00 14.15 -13.61
CA SER A 195 4.03 13.96 -12.55
C SER A 195 4.54 14.54 -11.23
N ARG A 196 3.62 14.83 -10.34
CA ARG A 196 3.86 15.13 -8.93
C ARG A 196 2.63 14.67 -8.15
N GLU A 197 2.73 14.53 -6.83
CA GLU A 197 1.63 14.05 -5.99
C GLU A 197 0.31 14.74 -6.34
N LYS A 198 0.32 16.07 -6.50
CA LYS A 198 -0.80 16.82 -7.06
C LYS A 198 -0.38 18.19 -7.56
N TYR A 199 -1.05 18.66 -8.57
CA TYR A 199 -1.13 20.06 -8.93
C TYR A 199 -2.37 20.67 -8.27
N ASN A 200 -2.22 21.82 -7.63
CA ASN A 200 -3.31 22.43 -6.88
C ASN A 200 -4.23 23.26 -7.79
N THR A 201 -3.70 23.80 -8.87
CA THR A 201 -4.45 24.68 -9.76
C THR A 201 -4.14 24.42 -11.24
N ARG A 202 -5.04 24.91 -12.09
CA ARG A 202 -4.85 24.98 -13.55
C ARG A 202 -3.53 25.68 -13.91
N GLU A 203 -3.24 26.79 -13.24
CA GLU A 203 -2.04 27.60 -13.48
C GLU A 203 -0.76 26.83 -13.19
N GLU A 204 -0.74 26.04 -12.12
CA GLU A 204 0.42 25.16 -11.81
C GLU A 204 0.68 24.14 -12.93
N VAL A 205 -0.38 23.52 -13.46
CA VAL A 205 -0.26 22.56 -14.59
C VAL A 205 0.32 23.26 -15.81
N LEU A 206 -0.29 24.37 -16.23
CA LEU A 206 0.08 25.08 -17.45
C LEU A 206 1.47 25.72 -17.34
N SER A 207 1.79 26.35 -16.21
CA SER A 207 3.11 26.97 -15.99
C SER A 207 4.22 25.94 -15.95
N THR A 208 3.98 24.76 -15.36
CA THR A 208 4.96 23.67 -15.36
C THR A 208 5.31 23.23 -16.78
N LEU A 209 4.31 22.92 -17.60
CA LEU A 209 4.56 22.54 -18.99
C LEU A 209 5.23 23.65 -19.80
N LYS A 210 4.80 24.88 -19.60
CA LYS A 210 5.38 26.07 -20.24
C LYS A 210 6.85 26.24 -19.88
N GLU A 211 7.22 26.06 -18.61
CA GLU A 211 8.60 26.17 -18.16
C GLU A 211 9.53 25.12 -18.80
N PHE A 212 9.06 23.87 -18.96
CA PHE A 212 9.77 22.86 -19.73
C PHE A 212 10.03 23.33 -21.18
N ARG A 213 9.03 23.92 -21.84
CA ARG A 213 9.16 24.43 -23.20
C ARG A 213 10.13 25.61 -23.28
N GLU A 214 10.03 26.57 -22.36
CA GLU A 214 10.92 27.74 -22.31
C GLU A 214 12.37 27.38 -22.05
N ARG A 215 12.61 26.36 -21.21
CA ARG A 215 13.94 25.82 -20.93
C ARG A 215 14.44 24.86 -22.01
N GLN A 216 13.65 24.59 -23.03
CA GLN A 216 13.96 23.62 -24.09
C GLN A 216 14.25 22.20 -23.57
N ILE A 217 13.59 21.83 -22.46
CA ILE A 217 13.67 20.47 -21.91
C ILE A 217 12.57 19.63 -22.58
N PRO A 218 12.92 18.50 -23.20
CA PRO A 218 11.91 17.64 -23.83
C PRO A 218 10.90 17.12 -22.82
N ILE A 219 9.62 17.22 -23.15
CA ILE A 219 8.51 16.68 -22.39
C ILE A 219 7.37 16.35 -23.36
N ASP A 220 6.70 15.24 -23.16
CA ASP A 220 5.55 14.81 -23.96
C ASP A 220 4.27 14.82 -23.16
N ASN A 221 4.32 14.51 -21.87
CA ASN A 221 3.14 14.26 -21.06
C ASN A 221 3.19 14.98 -19.72
N ILE A 222 2.04 15.52 -19.29
CA ILE A 222 1.83 16.00 -17.94
C ILE A 222 0.71 15.20 -17.28
N VAL A 223 0.86 14.88 -16.00
CA VAL A 223 -0.05 14.03 -15.24
C VAL A 223 -0.74 14.84 -14.17
N ILE A 224 -2.06 14.85 -14.17
CA ILE A 224 -2.85 15.35 -13.04
C ILE A 224 -3.23 14.14 -12.17
N ASP A 225 -2.61 14.09 -11.00
CA ASP A 225 -2.86 13.08 -10.00
C ASP A 225 -4.13 13.40 -9.18
N TRP A 226 -4.27 12.85 -7.99
CA TRP A 226 -5.47 12.95 -7.16
C TRP A 226 -5.82 14.40 -6.73
N LEU A 227 -7.05 14.56 -6.20
CA LEU A 227 -7.59 15.80 -5.63
C LEU A 227 -7.70 16.97 -6.63
N HIS A 228 -7.97 16.70 -7.91
CA HIS A 228 -8.37 17.74 -8.86
C HIS A 228 -9.87 18.09 -8.76
N TRP A 229 -10.66 17.27 -8.07
CA TRP A 229 -12.07 17.48 -7.73
C TRP A 229 -12.23 18.34 -6.47
N LYS A 230 -13.46 18.79 -6.18
CA LYS A 230 -13.79 19.40 -4.87
C LYS A 230 -13.47 18.43 -3.74
N GLN A 231 -12.90 18.92 -2.64
CA GLN A 231 -12.39 18.10 -1.55
C GLN A 231 -13.38 17.03 -1.03
N ASN A 232 -14.68 17.32 -1.08
CA ASN A 232 -15.75 16.42 -0.65
C ASN A 232 -16.45 15.67 -1.79
N ALA A 233 -15.85 15.60 -2.98
CA ALA A 233 -16.49 15.09 -4.19
C ALA A 233 -15.64 14.05 -4.94
N TRP A 234 -14.89 13.22 -4.21
CA TRP A 234 -14.14 12.12 -4.82
C TRP A 234 -15.11 11.20 -5.57
N GLY A 235 -14.81 10.90 -6.85
CA GLY A 235 -15.66 10.10 -7.73
C GLY A 235 -16.74 10.88 -8.49
N SER A 236 -16.81 12.23 -8.34
CA SER A 236 -17.69 13.04 -9.19
C SER A 236 -17.27 13.10 -10.65
N HIS A 237 -16.01 12.76 -10.94
CA HIS A 237 -15.36 12.92 -12.25
C HIS A 237 -15.44 14.35 -12.80
N GLU A 238 -15.34 15.32 -11.92
CA GLU A 238 -15.38 16.75 -12.25
C GLU A 238 -14.16 17.47 -11.68
N PHE A 239 -13.67 18.47 -12.38
CA PHE A 239 -12.68 19.37 -11.84
C PHE A 239 -13.31 20.36 -10.84
N ASP A 240 -12.57 20.71 -9.80
CA ASP A 240 -12.94 21.81 -8.91
C ASP A 240 -12.91 23.13 -9.68
N PRO A 241 -14.05 23.80 -9.86
CA PRO A 241 -14.13 25.00 -10.73
C PRO A 241 -13.37 26.21 -10.18
N GLU A 242 -13.07 26.25 -8.88
CA GLU A 242 -12.28 27.34 -8.29
C GLU A 242 -10.79 27.15 -8.57
N ARG A 243 -10.31 25.92 -8.51
CA ARG A 243 -8.89 25.58 -8.71
C ARG A 243 -8.55 25.29 -10.17
N PHE A 244 -9.49 24.75 -10.91
CA PHE A 244 -9.34 24.38 -12.33
C PHE A 244 -10.49 24.98 -13.15
N PRO A 245 -10.57 26.31 -13.23
CA PRO A 245 -11.56 26.95 -14.10
C PRO A 245 -11.28 26.61 -15.56
N ASP A 246 -12.33 26.41 -16.35
CA ASP A 246 -12.24 26.06 -17.77
C ASP A 246 -11.31 24.86 -18.04
N PRO A 247 -11.64 23.65 -17.56
CA PRO A 247 -10.79 22.48 -17.73
C PRO A 247 -10.61 22.11 -19.22
N LYS A 248 -11.59 22.39 -20.08
CA LYS A 248 -11.46 22.18 -21.52
C LYS A 248 -10.37 23.08 -22.11
N GLY A 249 -10.38 24.36 -21.79
CA GLY A 249 -9.34 25.30 -22.24
C GLY A 249 -7.96 25.01 -21.66
N MET A 250 -7.90 24.39 -20.46
CA MET A 250 -6.65 23.87 -19.92
C MET A 250 -6.07 22.75 -20.80
N VAL A 251 -6.88 21.76 -21.15
CA VAL A 251 -6.46 20.63 -22.01
C VAL A 251 -6.07 21.14 -23.41
N ASP A 252 -6.87 22.05 -23.99
CA ASP A 252 -6.54 22.66 -25.29
C ASP A 252 -5.20 23.41 -25.25
N SER A 253 -4.89 24.08 -24.14
CA SER A 253 -3.61 24.76 -23.95
C SER A 253 -2.44 23.78 -23.84
N ILE A 254 -2.63 22.64 -23.16
CA ILE A 254 -1.63 21.57 -23.11
C ILE A 254 -1.37 21.02 -24.52
N HIS A 255 -2.41 20.76 -25.29
CA HIS A 255 -2.31 20.28 -26.67
C HIS A 255 -1.62 21.31 -27.59
N ALA A 256 -1.93 22.60 -27.43
CA ALA A 256 -1.29 23.69 -28.17
C ALA A 256 0.22 23.79 -27.91
N MET A 257 0.66 23.37 -26.71
CA MET A 257 2.08 23.21 -26.35
C MET A 257 2.68 21.86 -26.76
N ASN A 258 2.02 21.08 -27.61
CA ASN A 258 2.40 19.72 -27.98
C ASN A 258 2.58 18.77 -26.76
N GLY A 259 1.80 19.00 -25.70
CA GLY A 259 1.73 18.10 -24.56
C GLY A 259 0.54 17.15 -24.67
N ARG A 260 0.55 16.10 -23.84
CA ARG A 260 -0.56 15.17 -23.61
C ARG A 260 -0.91 15.16 -22.13
N LEU A 261 -2.18 14.92 -21.83
CA LEU A 261 -2.69 14.90 -20.46
C LEU A 261 -3.08 13.47 -20.07
N MET A 262 -2.49 12.97 -18.98
CA MET A 262 -3.02 11.83 -18.23
C MET A 262 -3.70 12.34 -16.96
N ILE A 263 -4.83 11.73 -16.62
CA ILE A 263 -5.55 12.02 -15.38
C ILE A 263 -5.67 10.75 -14.53
N SER A 264 -5.43 10.91 -13.22
CA SER A 264 -5.63 9.85 -12.25
C SER A 264 -7.12 9.68 -11.95
N VAL A 265 -7.60 8.46 -12.02
CA VAL A 265 -8.96 8.06 -11.66
C VAL A 265 -8.91 6.87 -10.73
N TRP A 266 -9.69 6.94 -9.65
CA TRP A 266 -9.82 5.88 -8.68
C TRP A 266 -11.23 5.29 -8.77
N PRO A 267 -11.39 3.99 -8.55
CA PRO A 267 -12.72 3.36 -8.48
C PRO A 267 -13.40 3.60 -7.12
N LYS A 268 -13.10 4.73 -6.50
CA LYS A 268 -13.59 5.16 -5.18
C LYS A 268 -14.54 6.34 -5.32
N PHE A 269 -15.62 6.32 -4.53
CA PHE A 269 -16.67 7.33 -4.56
C PHE A 269 -17.04 7.77 -3.16
N TYR A 270 -17.21 9.07 -2.95
CA TYR A 270 -17.81 9.58 -1.72
C TYR A 270 -19.33 9.45 -1.76
N ALA A 271 -19.92 9.06 -0.64
CA ALA A 271 -21.36 8.83 -0.51
C ALA A 271 -22.23 10.06 -0.82
N THR A 272 -21.62 11.25 -0.88
CA THR A 272 -22.28 12.50 -1.24
C THR A 272 -22.39 12.73 -2.75
N THR A 273 -21.65 11.99 -3.57
CA THR A 273 -21.64 12.17 -5.02
C THR A 273 -22.83 11.48 -5.70
N GLU A 274 -23.30 12.06 -6.81
CA GLU A 274 -24.38 11.45 -7.60
C GLU A 274 -23.92 10.12 -8.21
N HIS A 275 -22.66 10.02 -8.60
CA HIS A 275 -22.09 8.78 -9.12
C HIS A 275 -22.08 7.65 -8.10
N PHE A 276 -21.82 7.95 -6.81
CA PHE A 276 -21.98 6.95 -5.74
C PHE A 276 -23.41 6.43 -5.69
N LYS A 277 -24.39 7.35 -5.64
CA LYS A 277 -25.81 7.01 -5.55
C LYS A 277 -26.25 6.14 -6.72
N GLU A 278 -25.79 6.45 -7.92
CA GLU A 278 -26.11 5.67 -9.12
C GLU A 278 -25.62 4.21 -9.04
N PHE A 279 -24.45 3.97 -8.46
CA PHE A 279 -23.96 2.62 -8.18
C PHE A 279 -24.71 1.95 -7.03
N ASP A 280 -24.94 2.71 -5.97
CA ASP A 280 -25.59 2.20 -4.74
C ASP A 280 -27.03 1.74 -4.99
N GLU A 281 -27.81 2.50 -5.75
CA GLU A 281 -29.16 2.13 -6.17
C GLU A 281 -29.24 0.82 -6.95
N LYS A 282 -28.13 0.42 -7.60
CA LYS A 282 -28.01 -0.82 -8.38
C LYS A 282 -27.43 -1.98 -7.56
N GLY A 283 -27.02 -1.72 -6.31
CA GLY A 283 -26.37 -2.72 -5.47
C GLY A 283 -24.91 -3.01 -5.88
N TRP A 284 -24.26 -2.07 -6.52
CA TRP A 284 -22.88 -2.22 -7.02
C TRP A 284 -21.83 -1.48 -6.17
N MET A 285 -22.19 -1.02 -4.97
CA MET A 285 -21.25 -0.41 -4.04
C MET A 285 -20.99 -1.33 -2.86
N TYR A 286 -19.73 -1.49 -2.48
CA TYR A 286 -19.38 -2.16 -1.24
C TYR A 286 -19.88 -1.37 -0.04
N GLN A 287 -20.56 -2.03 0.91
CA GLN A 287 -21.35 -1.35 1.97
C GLN A 287 -20.65 -1.29 3.32
N GLN A 288 -19.66 -2.15 3.59
CA GLN A 288 -19.14 -2.30 4.94
C GLN A 288 -18.53 -1.00 5.48
N ALA A 289 -17.75 -0.29 4.67
CA ALA A 289 -17.15 0.99 5.08
C ALA A 289 -18.22 2.05 5.42
N ILE A 290 -19.34 2.05 4.68
CA ILE A 290 -20.47 2.97 4.91
C ILE A 290 -21.21 2.60 6.20
N LYS A 291 -21.54 1.32 6.41
CA LYS A 291 -22.22 0.82 7.61
C LYS A 291 -21.40 1.10 8.88
N ASP A 292 -20.10 0.91 8.81
CA ASP A 292 -19.18 1.17 9.93
C ASP A 292 -18.81 2.64 10.09
N SER A 293 -19.33 3.52 9.24
CA SER A 293 -19.04 4.96 9.24
C SER A 293 -17.54 5.28 9.17
N ILE A 294 -16.81 4.49 8.38
CA ILE A 294 -15.36 4.65 8.21
C ILE A 294 -15.09 5.85 7.29
N LYS A 295 -14.47 6.86 7.87
CA LYS A 295 -14.02 8.04 7.13
C LYS A 295 -12.61 7.85 6.62
N ASP A 296 -12.34 8.45 5.47
CA ASP A 296 -10.99 8.52 4.95
C ASP A 296 -10.14 9.61 5.65
N TRP A 297 -8.94 9.83 5.14
CA TRP A 297 -7.94 10.74 5.69
C TRP A 297 -7.95 12.14 5.03
N VAL A 298 -8.83 12.39 4.07
CA VAL A 298 -8.89 13.67 3.33
C VAL A 298 -9.66 14.71 4.11
N GLY A 299 -9.02 15.84 4.41
CA GLY A 299 -9.63 16.94 5.15
C GLY A 299 -10.23 16.48 6.51
N PRO A 300 -11.53 16.72 6.75
CA PRO A 300 -12.19 16.28 7.97
C PRO A 300 -12.54 14.78 7.98
N GLY A 301 -12.25 14.08 6.88
CA GLY A 301 -12.63 12.71 6.61
C GLY A 301 -14.04 12.58 6.03
N TYR A 302 -14.18 11.82 4.96
CA TYR A 302 -15.44 11.61 4.24
C TYR A 302 -15.78 10.13 4.16
N LEU A 303 -17.08 9.83 4.14
CA LEU A 303 -17.57 8.49 3.90
C LEU A 303 -17.50 8.19 2.40
N GLY A 304 -16.98 7.04 2.07
CA GLY A 304 -16.89 6.59 0.69
C GLY A 304 -16.59 5.10 0.61
N SER A 305 -16.78 4.55 -0.58
CA SER A 305 -16.48 3.15 -0.87
C SER A 305 -16.09 2.95 -2.32
N PHE A 306 -15.85 1.71 -2.70
CA PHE A 306 -15.49 1.27 -4.04
C PHE A 306 -16.68 0.59 -4.71
N TYR A 307 -16.76 0.64 -6.03
CA TYR A 307 -17.75 -0.10 -6.79
C TYR A 307 -17.29 -1.54 -7.03
N ASP A 308 -18.23 -2.44 -7.27
CA ASP A 308 -17.93 -3.84 -7.63
C ASP A 308 -17.38 -3.94 -9.06
N ALA A 309 -16.07 -3.99 -9.18
CA ALA A 309 -15.40 -4.13 -10.47
C ALA A 309 -15.54 -5.53 -11.10
N TYR A 310 -16.06 -6.52 -10.39
CA TYR A 310 -16.35 -7.84 -10.94
C TYR A 310 -17.67 -7.87 -11.72
N ASP A 311 -18.62 -6.98 -11.42
CA ASP A 311 -19.84 -6.83 -12.20
C ASP A 311 -19.57 -6.13 -13.53
N ALA A 312 -20.03 -6.73 -14.62
CA ALA A 312 -19.78 -6.22 -15.97
C ALA A 312 -20.52 -4.91 -16.28
N ASP A 313 -21.71 -4.73 -15.73
CA ASP A 313 -22.52 -3.54 -15.97
C ASP A 313 -22.06 -2.39 -15.06
N ALA A 314 -21.55 -2.71 -13.87
CA ALA A 314 -20.89 -1.73 -13.02
C ALA A 314 -19.61 -1.15 -13.71
N ARG A 315 -18.79 -2.00 -14.36
CA ARG A 315 -17.65 -1.51 -15.16
C ARG A 315 -18.08 -0.62 -16.31
N LYS A 316 -19.19 -0.94 -17.01
CA LYS A 316 -19.73 -0.10 -18.08
C LYS A 316 -20.19 1.26 -17.55
N LEU A 317 -20.83 1.26 -16.39
CA LEU A 317 -21.26 2.49 -15.73
C LEU A 317 -20.07 3.36 -15.35
N PHE A 318 -19.03 2.78 -14.75
CA PHE A 318 -17.80 3.50 -14.42
C PHE A 318 -17.18 4.16 -15.65
N TRP A 319 -17.03 3.41 -16.73
CA TRP A 319 -16.54 3.96 -18.00
C TRP A 319 -17.46 5.05 -18.55
N LYS A 320 -18.77 4.86 -18.50
CA LYS A 320 -19.74 5.85 -18.94
C LYS A 320 -19.58 7.18 -18.19
N GLN A 321 -19.43 7.15 -16.88
CA GLN A 321 -19.24 8.35 -16.07
C GLN A 321 -17.95 9.10 -16.47
N MET A 322 -16.84 8.40 -16.70
CA MET A 322 -15.62 9.02 -17.21
C MET A 322 -15.79 9.55 -18.64
N GLN A 323 -16.48 8.80 -19.48
CA GLN A 323 -16.77 9.18 -20.86
C GLN A 323 -17.63 10.44 -20.95
N ASP A 324 -18.58 10.61 -20.07
CA ASP A 324 -19.47 11.77 -20.05
C ASP A 324 -18.79 13.03 -19.50
N HIS A 325 -17.83 12.91 -18.60
CA HIS A 325 -17.23 14.01 -17.85
C HIS A 325 -15.82 14.40 -18.33
N TYR A 326 -14.89 13.44 -18.40
CA TYR A 326 -13.49 13.73 -18.71
C TYR A 326 -13.13 13.56 -20.18
N TYR A 327 -13.69 12.55 -20.83
CA TYR A 327 -13.36 12.28 -22.23
C TYR A 327 -13.66 13.47 -23.17
N PRO A 328 -14.78 14.20 -23.03
CA PRO A 328 -15.07 15.35 -23.90
C PRO A 328 -14.10 16.54 -23.71
N LEU A 329 -13.36 16.55 -22.59
CA LEU A 329 -12.34 17.56 -22.36
C LEU A 329 -11.08 17.33 -23.21
N GLY A 330 -10.91 16.11 -23.76
CA GLY A 330 -9.76 15.75 -24.57
C GLY A 330 -8.61 15.10 -23.79
N VAL A 331 -8.89 14.49 -22.65
CA VAL A 331 -7.88 13.71 -21.88
C VAL A 331 -7.33 12.59 -22.75
N ASP A 332 -6.00 12.46 -22.80
CA ASP A 332 -5.29 11.55 -23.72
C ASP A 332 -5.02 10.18 -23.09
N ALA A 333 -4.93 10.12 -21.77
CA ALA A 333 -4.57 8.88 -21.05
C ALA A 333 -5.19 8.82 -19.65
N TRP A 334 -5.37 7.59 -19.15
CA TRP A 334 -5.98 7.29 -17.87
C TRP A 334 -4.98 6.58 -16.96
N TRP A 335 -4.87 7.04 -15.72
CA TRP A 335 -4.16 6.35 -14.66
C TRP A 335 -5.20 5.75 -13.71
N MET A 336 -5.42 4.44 -13.82
CA MET A 336 -6.31 3.68 -12.94
C MET A 336 -5.55 3.38 -11.65
N ASP A 337 -5.61 4.32 -10.71
CA ASP A 337 -4.88 4.26 -9.45
C ASP A 337 -5.74 3.65 -8.33
N ALA A 338 -5.09 3.06 -7.33
CA ALA A 338 -5.68 2.44 -6.15
C ALA A 338 -6.92 1.59 -6.47
N SER A 339 -6.76 0.69 -7.44
CA SER A 339 -7.84 -0.20 -7.90
C SER A 339 -8.07 -1.40 -6.98
N GLU A 340 -7.27 -1.54 -5.93
CA GLU A 340 -7.38 -2.55 -4.89
C GLU A 340 -8.14 -1.98 -3.69
N PRO A 341 -9.44 -2.31 -3.53
CA PRO A 341 -10.21 -1.90 -2.36
C PRO A 341 -9.59 -2.47 -1.08
N ASN A 342 -9.74 -1.76 0.02
CA ASN A 342 -9.40 -2.32 1.32
C ASN A 342 -10.28 -3.54 1.62
N ILE A 343 -9.80 -4.47 2.44
CA ILE A 343 -10.55 -5.69 2.80
C ILE A 343 -11.97 -5.35 3.31
N ARG A 344 -12.14 -4.27 4.05
CA ARG A 344 -13.43 -3.82 4.56
C ARG A 344 -14.39 -3.34 3.47
N ASP A 345 -13.84 -2.84 2.36
CA ASP A 345 -14.66 -2.34 1.26
C ASP A 345 -15.20 -3.46 0.37
N CYS A 346 -14.65 -4.67 0.47
CA CYS A 346 -15.04 -5.79 -0.39
C CYS A 346 -15.72 -6.96 0.34
N THR A 347 -16.20 -6.78 1.56
CA THR A 347 -16.82 -7.85 2.35
C THR A 347 -18.34 -7.90 2.28
N ASP A 348 -18.99 -6.87 1.77
CA ASP A 348 -20.47 -6.78 1.73
C ASP A 348 -20.90 -5.80 0.61
N LEU A 349 -21.69 -6.29 -0.35
CA LEU A 349 -22.30 -5.53 -1.43
C LEU A 349 -23.70 -5.05 -1.09
#